data_642300226ea456eb8b4f9f058765a750
#
_entry.id   642300226ea456eb8b4f9f058765a750
#
_cell.length_a   1.000
_cell.length_b   1.000
_cell.length_c   1.000
_cell.angle_alpha   90.00
_cell.angle_beta   90.00
_cell.angle_gamma   90.00
#
_symmetry.space_group_name_H-M   'P 1'
#
loop_
_entity.id
_entity.type
_entity.pdbx_description
1 polymer ?
#
loop_
_entity_poly.entity_id
_entity_poly.type
_entity_poly.pdbx_seq_one_letter_code
_entity_poly.pdbx_strand_id
1 'polypeptide(L)'
;MEMKKGIFQAIGSGVLLALAFSSFNLGFLAWFGFVPVFLALKDTSLKKAFFLFLITGVVFWAGTIYWLVHVTLVGTIVLVVYLASYFAFFGLVIRPCTRQSKLWALIFIPSVWVLLEYLRTVFPILGFSWALLGYSQYLYLPVIQVADITGTWGVSFLLMFANVAIVEIIYALRTKQARRLAQASVLLFLFLVLVLSYGFYKINPRPTSHVLRPTRISVIQGNIPQEFKWDPARNDFIMGSYINLTAAAADDKPDLVIWPEAAFPVVLEEEPDYLRRVKDMAASIQAPILIGAITTKDGLYFNSAVLVKAQGVLSKYDKIHRVPFGEYIPLKNVLPFLETIVPIGDIAKGNEYSVFTIYPAGNNKPVKFSALICFEDVFAGLSRNFARNGADFLVNITNDAWYKYTSAPFQHLQASVLRAVENRLNLARSANTGISCFINPVGKIVSVIEDDSGREIFVRGYKTQEISVTKAEPSFYCRFSDWFVLICALITLILLVRPLVALRHPAAPYAPPRR
;
A
#
# COMPACT_ATOMS: atom_id res chain seq x y z
N MET A 1 18.96 33.82 11.70
CA MET A 1 17.61 33.62 12.25
C MET A 1 16.72 32.89 11.24
N GLU A 2 16.65 33.29 9.97
CA GLU A 2 15.78 32.66 8.93
C GLU A 2 16.11 31.20 8.63
N MET A 3 17.40 30.80 8.62
CA MET A 3 17.77 29.39 8.36
C MET A 3 17.30 28.46 9.48
N LYS A 4 17.42 28.85 10.73
CA LYS A 4 16.93 28.09 11.88
C LYS A 4 15.41 27.88 11.78
N LYS A 5 14.65 28.94 11.45
CA LYS A 5 13.20 28.87 11.24
C LYS A 5 12.83 27.90 10.13
N GLY A 6 13.54 27.93 8.99
CA GLY A 6 13.30 26.99 7.89
C GLY A 6 13.53 25.52 8.27
N ILE A 7 14.59 25.25 9.06
CA ILE A 7 14.86 23.89 9.57
C ILE A 7 13.73 23.41 10.48
N PHE A 8 13.25 24.23 11.42
CA PHE A 8 12.11 23.87 12.27
C PHE A 8 10.85 23.58 11.47
N GLN A 9 10.58 24.34 10.39
CA GLN A 9 9.45 24.10 9.50
C GLN A 9 9.61 22.78 8.73
N ALA A 10 10.83 22.45 8.28
CA ALA A 10 11.12 21.18 7.61
C ALA A 10 10.94 19.99 8.55
N ILE A 11 11.45 20.07 9.78
CA ILE A 11 11.24 19.04 10.82
C ILE A 11 9.75 18.92 11.13
N GLY A 12 9.06 20.03 11.34
CA GLY A 12 7.62 20.05 11.61
C GLY A 12 6.80 19.36 10.50
N SER A 13 7.13 19.60 9.22
CA SER A 13 6.51 18.88 8.11
C SER A 13 6.78 17.38 8.16
N GLY A 14 8.04 16.97 8.40
CA GLY A 14 8.39 15.56 8.52
C GLY A 14 7.63 14.85 9.64
N VAL A 15 7.50 15.50 10.81
CA VAL A 15 6.74 14.97 11.96
C VAL A 15 5.25 14.85 11.64
N LEU A 16 4.62 15.90 11.07
CA LEU A 16 3.19 15.87 10.71
C LEU A 16 2.90 14.73 9.72
N LEU A 17 3.76 14.57 8.71
CA LEU A 17 3.63 13.51 7.73
C LEU A 17 3.84 12.12 8.35
N ALA A 18 4.83 11.94 9.23
CA ALA A 18 5.06 10.66 9.92
C ALA A 18 3.87 10.29 10.82
N LEU A 19 3.33 11.25 11.56
CA LEU A 19 2.12 11.05 12.38
C LEU A 19 0.89 10.67 11.55
N ALA A 20 0.79 11.13 10.30
CA ALA A 20 -0.31 10.73 9.41
C ALA A 20 -0.33 9.23 9.10
N PHE A 21 0.80 8.52 9.28
CA PHE A 21 0.94 7.07 9.10
C PHE A 21 1.07 6.30 10.42
N SER A 22 0.85 6.97 11.54
CA SER A 22 0.87 6.32 12.85
C SER A 22 -0.38 5.46 13.07
N SER A 23 -0.31 4.55 14.04
CA SER A 23 -1.46 3.76 14.51
C SER A 23 -2.55 4.60 15.21
N PHE A 24 -2.32 5.91 15.41
CA PHE A 24 -3.28 6.83 16.02
C PHE A 24 -4.35 7.36 15.07
N ASN A 25 -4.39 6.89 13.81
CA ASN A 25 -5.39 7.30 12.80
C ASN A 25 -5.40 8.82 12.49
N LEU A 26 -4.24 9.46 12.51
CA LEU A 26 -4.07 10.89 12.28
C LEU A 26 -3.92 11.23 10.78
N GLY A 27 -4.51 10.46 9.87
CA GLY A 27 -4.40 10.64 8.42
C GLY A 27 -4.79 12.05 7.92
N PHE A 28 -5.64 12.77 8.66
CA PHE A 28 -5.99 14.15 8.32
C PHE A 28 -4.79 15.11 8.31
N LEU A 29 -3.70 14.79 9.03
CA LEU A 29 -2.48 15.60 9.03
C LEU A 29 -1.82 15.68 7.66
N ALA A 30 -2.03 14.72 6.79
CA ALA A 30 -1.51 14.72 5.41
C ALA A 30 -2.08 15.86 4.56
N TRP A 31 -3.24 16.43 4.92
CA TRP A 31 -3.88 17.54 4.18
C TRP A 31 -3.10 18.86 4.29
N PHE A 32 -2.26 19.01 5.30
CA PHE A 32 -1.44 20.21 5.53
C PHE A 32 0.00 19.92 5.99
N GLY A 33 0.41 18.66 5.99
CA GLY A 33 1.72 18.23 6.47
C GLY A 33 2.91 18.85 5.71
N PHE A 34 2.74 19.19 4.42
CA PHE A 34 3.77 19.88 3.65
C PHE A 34 3.74 21.40 3.78
N VAL A 35 2.68 21.99 4.36
CA VAL A 35 2.53 23.45 4.45
C VAL A 35 3.72 24.12 5.13
N PRO A 36 4.24 23.65 6.29
CA PRO A 36 5.38 24.30 6.94
C PRO A 36 6.62 24.38 6.04
N VAL A 37 7.02 23.27 5.38
CA VAL A 37 8.20 23.26 4.52
C VAL A 37 8.00 24.08 3.24
N PHE A 38 6.78 24.11 2.67
CA PHE A 38 6.48 24.97 1.54
C PHE A 38 6.57 26.46 1.89
N LEU A 39 6.13 26.86 3.09
CA LEU A 39 6.29 28.21 3.58
C LEU A 39 7.78 28.59 3.79
N ALA A 40 8.63 27.62 4.10
CA ALA A 40 10.07 27.82 4.24
C ALA A 40 10.79 28.02 2.89
N LEU A 41 10.18 27.67 1.76
CA LEU A 41 10.77 27.79 0.43
C LEU A 41 10.83 29.24 -0.11
N LYS A 42 10.10 30.17 0.51
CA LYS A 42 10.09 31.56 0.04
C LYS A 42 11.51 32.12 0.03
N ASP A 43 11.92 32.68 -1.10
CA ASP A 43 13.22 33.35 -1.30
C ASP A 43 14.48 32.52 -0.98
N THR A 44 14.35 31.19 -0.92
CA THR A 44 15.49 30.28 -0.69
C THR A 44 16.27 30.00 -1.98
N SER A 45 17.53 29.57 -1.86
CA SER A 45 18.33 29.03 -2.99
C SER A 45 17.95 27.57 -3.27
N LEU A 46 18.32 27.04 -4.45
CA LEU A 46 18.17 25.63 -4.79
C LEU A 46 18.83 24.71 -3.74
N LYS A 47 20.04 25.05 -3.29
CA LYS A 47 20.75 24.29 -2.24
C LYS A 47 19.93 24.25 -0.93
N LYS A 48 19.36 25.38 -0.50
CA LYS A 48 18.52 25.42 0.70
C LYS A 48 17.24 24.59 0.52
N ALA A 49 16.59 24.68 -0.63
CA ALA A 49 15.40 23.86 -0.94
C ALA A 49 15.73 22.35 -0.86
N PHE A 50 16.85 21.93 -1.45
CA PHE A 50 17.34 20.55 -1.36
C PHE A 50 17.48 20.10 0.10
N PHE A 51 18.20 20.86 0.94
CA PHE A 51 18.43 20.48 2.34
C PHE A 51 17.17 20.51 3.19
N LEU A 52 16.26 21.47 3.00
CA LEU A 52 14.99 21.52 3.74
C LEU A 52 14.14 20.29 3.43
N PHE A 53 14.01 19.91 2.16
CA PHE A 53 13.27 18.72 1.78
C PHE A 53 14.00 17.43 2.16
N LEU A 54 15.32 17.38 2.11
CA LEU A 54 16.10 16.25 2.65
C LEU A 54 15.81 16.05 4.14
N ILE A 55 15.83 17.12 4.94
CA ILE A 55 15.50 17.06 6.37
C ILE A 55 14.05 16.57 6.56
N THR A 56 13.09 17.13 5.80
CA THR A 56 11.70 16.68 5.86
C THR A 56 11.59 15.19 5.55
N GLY A 57 12.28 14.72 4.50
CA GLY A 57 12.29 13.31 4.09
C GLY A 57 12.93 12.39 5.14
N VAL A 58 14.07 12.80 5.72
CA VAL A 58 14.74 12.02 6.79
C VAL A 58 13.82 11.89 8.01
N VAL A 59 13.22 13.00 8.48
CA VAL A 59 12.31 12.97 9.63
C VAL A 59 11.07 12.14 9.34
N PHE A 60 10.47 12.31 8.15
CA PHE A 60 9.31 11.55 7.71
C PHE A 60 9.61 10.06 7.70
N TRP A 61 10.65 9.64 6.98
CA TRP A 61 10.95 8.23 6.82
C TRP A 61 11.47 7.58 8.09
N ALA A 62 12.33 8.26 8.86
CA ALA A 62 12.76 7.76 10.16
C ALA A 62 11.57 7.55 11.11
N GLY A 63 10.59 8.47 11.11
CA GLY A 63 9.39 8.34 11.92
C GLY A 63 8.37 7.33 11.39
N THR A 64 8.35 7.06 10.09
CA THR A 64 7.36 6.16 9.46
C THR A 64 7.81 4.71 9.46
N ILE A 65 9.10 4.44 9.14
CA ILE A 65 9.62 3.06 9.01
C ILE A 65 10.59 2.69 10.15
N TYR A 66 10.51 3.35 11.31
CA TYR A 66 11.36 3.08 12.49
C TYR A 66 11.35 1.60 12.90
N TRP A 67 10.26 0.90 12.64
CA TRP A 67 10.08 -0.50 12.97
C TRP A 67 11.03 -1.45 12.22
N LEU A 68 11.60 -1.04 11.09
CA LEU A 68 12.61 -1.82 10.37
C LEU A 68 13.90 -2.02 11.17
N VAL A 69 14.17 -1.23 12.21
CA VAL A 69 15.33 -1.44 13.10
C VAL A 69 15.29 -2.82 13.78
N HIS A 70 14.10 -3.41 13.93
CA HIS A 70 13.94 -4.76 14.46
C HIS A 70 14.41 -5.84 13.47
N VAL A 71 14.50 -5.52 12.18
CA VAL A 71 15.03 -6.39 11.14
C VAL A 71 16.52 -6.08 10.93
N THR A 72 16.87 -4.81 10.67
CA THR A 72 18.25 -4.38 10.44
C THR A 72 18.43 -2.88 10.67
N LEU A 73 19.29 -2.48 11.58
CA LEU A 73 19.57 -1.06 11.84
C LEU A 73 20.27 -0.40 10.65
N VAL A 74 21.31 -1.04 10.11
CA VAL A 74 22.09 -0.49 8.99
C VAL A 74 21.21 -0.37 7.74
N GLY A 75 20.44 -1.40 7.42
CA GLY A 75 19.49 -1.38 6.30
C GLY A 75 18.45 -0.28 6.45
N THR A 76 17.94 -0.05 7.66
CA THR A 76 16.99 1.04 7.95
C THR A 76 17.60 2.41 7.67
N ILE A 77 18.84 2.68 8.13
CA ILE A 77 19.52 3.96 7.91
C ILE A 77 19.72 4.20 6.41
N VAL A 78 20.23 3.19 5.67
CA VAL A 78 20.44 3.29 4.22
C VAL A 78 19.13 3.56 3.49
N LEU A 79 18.06 2.84 3.86
CA LEU A 79 16.74 3.00 3.26
C LEU A 79 16.15 4.40 3.55
N VAL A 80 16.27 4.90 4.78
CA VAL A 80 15.83 6.26 5.14
C VAL A 80 16.53 7.31 4.27
N VAL A 81 17.85 7.22 4.10
CA VAL A 81 18.62 8.17 3.26
C VAL A 81 18.19 8.06 1.79
N TYR A 82 18.05 6.83 1.27
CA TYR A 82 17.58 6.58 -0.09
C TYR A 82 16.20 7.20 -0.33
N LEU A 83 15.25 6.92 0.54
CA LEU A 83 13.89 7.44 0.41
C LEU A 83 13.80 8.96 0.62
N ALA A 84 14.61 9.53 1.52
CA ALA A 84 14.71 10.97 1.73
C ALA A 84 15.27 11.71 0.50
N SER A 85 16.07 11.03 -0.35
CA SER A 85 16.59 11.62 -1.58
C SER A 85 15.46 12.00 -2.56
N TYR A 86 14.35 11.27 -2.60
CA TYR A 86 13.17 11.63 -3.40
C TYR A 86 12.55 12.96 -2.93
N PHE A 87 12.50 13.21 -1.62
CA PHE A 87 12.06 14.50 -1.09
C PHE A 87 13.02 15.62 -1.49
N ALA A 88 14.32 15.40 -1.34
CA ALA A 88 15.32 16.38 -1.73
C ALA A 88 15.23 16.75 -3.22
N PHE A 89 15.07 15.74 -4.08
CA PHE A 89 14.86 15.94 -5.51
C PHE A 89 13.54 16.67 -5.81
N PHE A 90 12.45 16.31 -5.11
CA PHE A 90 11.20 17.05 -5.20
C PHE A 90 11.39 18.54 -4.89
N GLY A 91 12.10 18.88 -3.80
CA GLY A 91 12.42 20.24 -3.44
C GLY A 91 13.17 21.02 -4.52
N LEU A 92 14.13 20.38 -5.20
CA LEU A 92 14.85 20.96 -6.34
C LEU A 92 13.93 21.28 -7.51
N VAL A 93 13.08 20.32 -7.89
CA VAL A 93 12.19 20.44 -9.06
C VAL A 93 11.14 21.52 -8.87
N ILE A 94 10.53 21.61 -7.68
CA ILE A 94 9.46 22.57 -7.43
C ILE A 94 9.95 23.99 -7.11
N ARG A 95 11.21 24.15 -6.68
CA ARG A 95 11.76 25.44 -6.22
C ARG A 95 11.64 26.57 -7.25
N PRO A 96 11.90 26.39 -8.55
CA PRO A 96 11.69 27.43 -9.56
C PRO A 96 10.26 27.92 -9.64
N CYS A 97 9.28 27.05 -9.34
CA CYS A 97 7.85 27.33 -9.43
C CYS A 97 7.33 28.14 -8.25
N THR A 98 7.98 28.03 -7.07
CA THR A 98 7.57 28.74 -5.85
C THR A 98 8.02 30.21 -5.82
N ARG A 99 8.95 30.63 -6.71
CA ARG A 99 9.38 32.02 -6.84
C ARG A 99 8.30 32.95 -7.36
N GLN A 100 7.48 32.42 -8.26
CA GLN A 100 6.35 33.16 -8.84
C GLN A 100 5.10 32.35 -8.54
N SER A 101 4.35 32.81 -7.56
CA SER A 101 3.07 32.22 -7.26
C SER A 101 2.15 32.25 -8.50
N LYS A 102 1.96 31.10 -9.08
CA LYS A 102 1.15 30.92 -10.29
C LYS A 102 0.16 29.80 -10.04
N LEU A 103 -1.09 29.98 -10.45
CA LEU A 103 -2.14 28.97 -10.29
C LEU A 103 -1.78 27.60 -10.89
N TRP A 104 -0.92 27.57 -11.91
CA TRP A 104 -0.44 26.29 -12.46
C TRP A 104 0.39 25.46 -11.46
N ALA A 105 0.94 26.08 -10.39
CA ALA A 105 1.62 25.34 -9.32
C ALA A 105 0.68 24.38 -8.59
N LEU A 106 -0.63 24.68 -8.54
CA LEU A 106 -1.67 23.82 -7.99
C LEU A 106 -1.79 22.47 -8.73
N ILE A 107 -1.37 22.40 -9.96
CA ILE A 107 -1.40 21.18 -10.77
C ILE A 107 0.01 20.59 -10.92
N PHE A 108 1.02 21.43 -11.12
CA PHE A 108 2.40 21.00 -11.34
C PHE A 108 3.00 20.29 -10.12
N ILE A 109 2.93 20.91 -8.95
CA ILE A 109 3.54 20.37 -7.74
C ILE A 109 2.95 19.01 -7.37
N PRO A 110 1.62 18.81 -7.35
CA PRO A 110 1.02 17.49 -7.17
C PRO A 110 1.43 16.47 -8.25
N SER A 111 1.54 16.90 -9.51
CA SER A 111 1.97 16.00 -10.60
C SER A 111 3.39 15.50 -10.41
N VAL A 112 4.32 16.38 -10.02
CA VAL A 112 5.70 15.98 -9.69
C VAL A 112 5.73 15.00 -8.54
N TRP A 113 4.93 15.24 -7.49
CA TRP A 113 4.85 14.33 -6.34
C TRP A 113 4.38 12.93 -6.74
N VAL A 114 3.27 12.84 -7.47
CA VAL A 114 2.72 11.57 -7.97
C VAL A 114 3.75 10.83 -8.83
N LEU A 115 4.44 11.55 -9.72
CA LEU A 115 5.49 10.94 -10.55
C LEU A 115 6.63 10.37 -9.71
N LEU A 116 7.06 11.05 -8.66
CA LEU A 116 8.12 10.57 -7.77
C LEU A 116 7.67 9.38 -6.91
N GLU A 117 6.44 9.38 -6.42
CA GLU A 117 5.87 8.21 -5.73
C GLU A 117 5.80 7.00 -6.66
N TYR A 118 5.36 7.21 -7.92
CA TYR A 118 5.32 6.14 -8.91
C TYR A 118 6.71 5.60 -9.22
N LEU A 119 7.68 6.47 -9.53
CA LEU A 119 9.06 6.08 -9.79
C LEU A 119 9.65 5.28 -8.61
N ARG A 120 9.40 5.73 -7.37
CA ARG A 120 9.82 5.02 -6.16
C ARG A 120 9.17 3.64 -6.04
N THR A 121 7.95 3.48 -6.51
CA THR A 121 7.22 2.20 -6.48
C THR A 121 7.75 1.21 -7.52
N VAL A 122 8.00 1.68 -8.74
CA VAL A 122 8.36 0.80 -9.87
C VAL A 122 9.86 0.69 -10.10
N PHE A 123 10.70 1.37 -9.30
CA PHE A 123 12.15 1.36 -9.49
C PHE A 123 12.68 -0.08 -9.39
N PRO A 124 13.44 -0.55 -10.38
CA PRO A 124 13.96 -1.91 -10.38
C PRO A 124 14.78 -2.19 -9.12
N ILE A 125 14.61 -3.36 -8.49
CA ILE A 125 15.36 -3.86 -7.33
C ILE A 125 15.05 -3.12 -6.02
N LEU A 126 14.97 -1.78 -6.04
CA LEU A 126 14.78 -0.92 -4.86
C LEU A 126 13.39 -0.29 -4.81
N GLY A 127 12.42 -0.83 -5.55
CA GLY A 127 11.04 -0.37 -5.51
C GLY A 127 10.44 -0.50 -4.12
N PHE A 128 9.95 0.63 -3.57
CA PHE A 128 9.40 0.69 -2.23
C PHE A 128 8.07 1.43 -2.24
N SER A 129 6.97 0.68 -2.29
CA SER A 129 5.60 1.20 -2.39
C SER A 129 4.94 1.46 -1.03
N TRP A 130 5.71 1.52 0.03
CA TRP A 130 5.23 1.79 1.39
C TRP A 130 4.91 3.27 1.59
N ALA A 131 3.89 3.57 2.41
CA ALA A 131 3.53 4.93 2.81
C ALA A 131 3.40 5.91 1.62
N LEU A 132 2.65 5.53 0.58
CA LEU A 132 2.16 6.48 -0.42
C LEU A 132 1.24 7.48 0.29
N LEU A 133 1.32 8.75 -0.04
CA LEU A 133 0.59 9.81 0.67
C LEU A 133 -0.92 9.50 0.76
N GLY A 134 -1.47 8.95 -0.32
CA GLY A 134 -2.87 8.52 -0.38
C GLY A 134 -3.25 7.41 0.61
N TYR A 135 -2.32 6.57 1.06
CA TYR A 135 -2.61 5.51 2.04
C TYR A 135 -3.04 6.06 3.40
N SER A 136 -2.55 7.24 3.77
CA SER A 136 -2.95 7.92 5.01
C SER A 136 -4.48 8.14 5.11
N GLN A 137 -5.19 8.09 3.98
CA GLN A 137 -6.63 8.36 3.92
C GLN A 137 -7.52 7.10 4.00
N TYR A 138 -6.97 5.94 4.30
CA TYR A 138 -7.67 4.66 4.24
C TYR A 138 -8.98 4.59 5.06
N LEU A 139 -9.13 5.37 6.13
CA LEU A 139 -10.34 5.47 6.94
C LEU A 139 -11.34 6.51 6.41
N TYR A 140 -10.90 7.40 5.52
CA TYR A 140 -11.76 8.46 4.97
C TYR A 140 -12.42 7.97 3.69
N LEU A 141 -13.40 7.07 3.84
CA LEU A 141 -14.02 6.35 2.72
C LEU A 141 -14.45 7.25 1.55
N PRO A 142 -15.10 8.41 1.74
CA PRO A 142 -15.47 9.27 0.62
C PRO A 142 -14.26 9.80 -0.18
N VAL A 143 -13.12 9.99 0.48
CA VAL A 143 -11.89 10.51 -0.16
C VAL A 143 -11.23 9.46 -1.05
N ILE A 144 -11.18 8.21 -0.57
CA ILE A 144 -10.44 7.14 -1.27
C ILE A 144 -11.20 6.56 -2.48
N GLN A 145 -12.50 6.86 -2.65
CA GLN A 145 -13.28 6.27 -3.74
C GLN A 145 -12.74 6.61 -5.12
N VAL A 146 -12.11 7.77 -5.29
CA VAL A 146 -11.50 8.20 -6.55
C VAL A 146 -10.39 7.24 -7.02
N ALA A 147 -9.89 6.39 -6.12
CA ALA A 147 -8.87 5.39 -6.46
C ALA A 147 -9.36 4.33 -7.45
N ASP A 148 -10.67 4.12 -7.61
CA ASP A 148 -11.21 3.23 -8.65
C ASP A 148 -11.08 3.81 -10.07
N ILE A 149 -10.77 5.12 -10.18
CA ILE A 149 -10.50 5.81 -11.45
C ILE A 149 -9.01 6.02 -11.63
N THR A 150 -8.33 6.58 -10.64
CA THR A 150 -6.97 7.11 -10.74
C THR A 150 -5.90 6.22 -10.10
N GLY A 151 -6.29 5.13 -9.42
CA GLY A 151 -5.44 4.48 -8.43
C GLY A 151 -5.22 5.37 -7.20
N THR A 152 -4.45 4.91 -6.25
CA THR A 152 -4.02 5.70 -5.07
C THR A 152 -3.35 7.03 -5.47
N TRP A 153 -2.82 7.11 -6.68
CA TRP A 153 -2.15 8.29 -7.22
C TRP A 153 -3.01 9.55 -7.21
N GLY A 154 -4.31 9.42 -7.51
CA GLY A 154 -5.26 10.55 -7.45
C GLY A 154 -5.52 11.02 -6.03
N VAL A 155 -5.50 10.12 -5.04
CA VAL A 155 -5.62 10.49 -3.62
C VAL A 155 -4.36 11.25 -3.16
N SER A 156 -3.17 10.76 -3.54
CA SER A 156 -1.90 11.49 -3.29
C SER A 156 -1.88 12.86 -3.96
N PHE A 157 -2.38 12.95 -5.20
CA PHE A 157 -2.52 14.22 -5.92
C PHE A 157 -3.43 15.20 -5.17
N LEU A 158 -4.61 14.75 -4.73
CA LEU A 158 -5.57 15.56 -3.99
C LEU A 158 -4.96 16.15 -2.72
N LEU A 159 -4.26 15.33 -1.92
CA LEU A 159 -3.61 15.77 -0.70
C LEU A 159 -2.52 16.81 -0.97
N MET A 160 -1.70 16.57 -1.98
CA MET A 160 -0.65 17.53 -2.36
C MET A 160 -1.26 18.82 -2.92
N PHE A 161 -2.33 18.72 -3.72
CA PHE A 161 -3.09 19.88 -4.20
C PHE A 161 -3.62 20.74 -3.04
N ALA A 162 -4.19 20.11 -2.00
CA ALA A 162 -4.66 20.79 -0.81
C ALA A 162 -3.52 21.52 -0.09
N ASN A 163 -2.36 20.86 0.11
CA ASN A 163 -1.19 21.48 0.72
C ASN A 163 -0.75 22.74 -0.05
N VAL A 164 -0.67 22.65 -1.38
CA VAL A 164 -0.29 23.81 -2.22
C VAL A 164 -1.35 24.90 -2.15
N ALA A 165 -2.64 24.55 -2.22
CA ALA A 165 -3.74 25.53 -2.14
C ALA A 165 -3.74 26.27 -0.80
N ILE A 166 -3.52 25.56 0.32
CA ILE A 166 -3.42 26.19 1.65
C ILE A 166 -2.26 27.19 1.68
N VAL A 167 -1.10 26.86 1.10
CA VAL A 167 0.03 27.80 1.02
C VAL A 167 -0.31 29.02 0.19
N GLU A 168 -0.99 28.83 -0.95
CA GLU A 168 -1.45 29.93 -1.80
C GLU A 168 -2.46 30.85 -1.08
N ILE A 169 -3.39 30.27 -0.32
CA ILE A 169 -4.33 31.00 0.53
C ILE A 169 -3.60 31.83 1.59
N ILE A 170 -2.64 31.22 2.30
CA ILE A 170 -1.82 31.92 3.31
C ILE A 170 -1.05 33.10 2.70
N TYR A 171 -0.45 32.91 1.52
CA TYR A 171 0.25 33.99 0.82
C TYR A 171 -0.69 35.10 0.36
N ALA A 172 -1.84 34.76 -0.19
CA ALA A 172 -2.84 35.73 -0.64
C ALA A 172 -3.37 36.59 0.52
N LEU A 173 -3.62 35.98 1.67
CA LEU A 173 -4.02 36.69 2.90
C LEU A 173 -2.90 37.65 3.38
N ARG A 174 -1.65 37.19 3.44
CA ARG A 174 -0.51 38.03 3.88
C ARG A 174 -0.21 39.19 2.95
N THR A 175 -0.46 39.02 1.65
CA THR A 175 -0.20 40.05 0.63
C THR A 175 -1.45 40.83 0.22
N LYS A 176 -2.59 40.56 0.86
CA LYS A 176 -3.89 41.23 0.62
C LYS A 176 -4.37 41.11 -0.86
N GLN A 177 -4.07 39.99 -1.52
CA GLN A 177 -4.43 39.70 -2.90
C GLN A 177 -5.80 39.00 -2.98
N ALA A 178 -6.90 39.73 -2.89
CA ALA A 178 -8.28 39.21 -2.84
C ALA A 178 -8.62 38.27 -4.01
N ARG A 179 -8.24 38.63 -5.24
CA ARG A 179 -8.51 37.82 -6.44
C ARG A 179 -7.83 36.44 -6.34
N ARG A 180 -6.60 36.41 -5.89
CA ARG A 180 -5.81 35.17 -5.73
C ARG A 180 -6.36 34.30 -4.60
N LEU A 181 -6.73 34.93 -3.48
CA LEU A 181 -7.39 34.26 -2.37
C LEU A 181 -8.67 33.56 -2.86
N ALA A 182 -9.55 34.30 -3.56
CA ALA A 182 -10.76 33.73 -4.11
C ALA A 182 -10.47 32.55 -5.06
N GLN A 183 -9.53 32.71 -5.98
CA GLN A 183 -9.20 31.67 -6.96
C GLN A 183 -8.70 30.38 -6.27
N ALA A 184 -7.74 30.46 -5.33
CA ALA A 184 -7.21 29.29 -4.65
C ALA A 184 -8.28 28.60 -3.78
N SER A 185 -9.08 29.38 -3.05
CA SER A 185 -10.17 28.87 -2.21
C SER A 185 -11.26 28.19 -3.03
N VAL A 186 -11.70 28.81 -4.13
CA VAL A 186 -12.74 28.25 -5.01
C VAL A 186 -12.24 26.96 -5.67
N LEU A 187 -11.01 26.92 -6.19
CA LEU A 187 -10.45 25.72 -6.80
C LEU A 187 -10.34 24.57 -5.80
N LEU A 188 -9.87 24.83 -4.58
CA LEU A 188 -9.82 23.82 -3.53
C LEU A 188 -11.22 23.32 -3.17
N PHE A 189 -12.19 24.24 -2.99
CA PHE A 189 -13.56 23.90 -2.68
C PHE A 189 -14.21 23.03 -3.78
N LEU A 190 -14.11 23.45 -5.03
CA LEU A 190 -14.68 22.71 -6.16
C LEU A 190 -14.06 21.32 -6.30
N PHE A 191 -12.74 21.19 -6.12
CA PHE A 191 -12.07 19.90 -6.18
C PHE A 191 -12.50 18.97 -5.04
N LEU A 192 -12.64 19.51 -3.83
CA LEU A 192 -13.16 18.74 -2.68
C LEU A 192 -14.61 18.31 -2.91
N VAL A 193 -15.47 19.21 -3.38
CA VAL A 193 -16.88 18.90 -3.70
C VAL A 193 -16.95 17.78 -4.74
N LEU A 194 -16.16 17.84 -5.80
CA LEU A 194 -16.13 16.82 -6.84
C LEU A 194 -15.76 15.44 -6.26
N VAL A 195 -14.64 15.37 -5.50
CA VAL A 195 -14.14 14.12 -4.95
C VAL A 195 -15.10 13.55 -3.91
N LEU A 196 -15.62 14.38 -3.00
CA LEU A 196 -16.53 13.92 -1.95
C LEU A 196 -17.89 13.51 -2.52
N SER A 197 -18.45 14.26 -3.49
CA SER A 197 -19.70 13.90 -4.15
C SER A 197 -19.58 12.54 -4.87
N TYR A 198 -18.48 12.34 -5.60
CA TYR A 198 -18.17 11.05 -6.20
C TYR A 198 -18.05 9.95 -5.16
N GLY A 199 -17.33 10.24 -4.07
CA GLY A 199 -17.12 9.29 -2.98
C GLY A 199 -18.43 8.87 -2.31
N PHE A 200 -19.30 9.81 -1.93
CA PHE A 200 -20.60 9.51 -1.35
C PHE A 200 -21.51 8.74 -2.32
N TYR A 201 -21.47 9.06 -3.62
CA TYR A 201 -22.19 8.30 -4.65
C TYR A 201 -21.73 6.83 -4.69
N LYS A 202 -20.41 6.58 -4.58
CA LYS A 202 -19.84 5.22 -4.64
C LYS A 202 -20.03 4.39 -3.37
N ILE A 203 -20.06 5.03 -2.20
CA ILE A 203 -20.26 4.32 -0.91
C ILE A 203 -21.69 3.80 -0.78
N ASN A 204 -22.67 4.45 -1.42
CA ASN A 204 -24.06 4.05 -1.40
C ASN A 204 -24.44 3.38 -2.74
N PRO A 205 -23.93 2.18 -3.02
CA PRO A 205 -24.23 1.52 -4.28
C PRO A 205 -25.71 1.17 -4.34
N ARG A 206 -26.31 1.37 -5.50
CA ARG A 206 -27.66 0.85 -5.77
C ARG A 206 -27.60 -0.68 -5.81
N PRO A 207 -28.64 -1.38 -5.34
CA PRO A 207 -28.71 -2.83 -5.45
C PRO A 207 -28.46 -3.25 -6.88
N THR A 208 -27.39 -4.00 -7.13
CA THR A 208 -27.13 -4.59 -8.45
C THR A 208 -27.79 -5.95 -8.49
N SER A 209 -28.51 -6.26 -9.57
CA SER A 209 -29.24 -7.53 -9.78
C SER A 209 -28.35 -8.76 -9.98
N HIS A 210 -27.03 -8.62 -9.88
CA HIS A 210 -26.06 -9.66 -10.19
C HIS A 210 -25.24 -10.10 -8.97
N VAL A 211 -25.87 -10.29 -7.82
CA VAL A 211 -25.20 -10.88 -6.66
C VAL A 211 -24.89 -12.35 -6.97
N LEU A 212 -23.63 -12.67 -7.15
CA LEU A 212 -23.19 -14.04 -6.97
C LEU A 212 -23.40 -14.36 -5.50
N ARG A 213 -23.77 -15.60 -5.19
CA ARG A 213 -24.15 -15.99 -3.81
C ARG A 213 -23.10 -15.57 -2.79
N PRO A 214 -23.57 -15.27 -1.56
CA PRO A 214 -22.68 -15.03 -0.44
C PRO A 214 -21.72 -16.21 -0.25
N THR A 215 -20.44 -15.91 -0.07
CA THR A 215 -19.39 -16.89 0.17
C THR A 215 -18.86 -16.66 1.58
N ARG A 216 -18.90 -17.69 2.43
CA ARG A 216 -18.41 -17.62 3.81
C ARG A 216 -16.92 -17.94 3.83
N ILE A 217 -16.13 -17.02 4.36
CA ILE A 217 -14.68 -17.16 4.46
C ILE A 217 -14.26 -17.02 5.91
N SER A 218 -13.45 -17.94 6.40
CA SER A 218 -12.80 -17.85 7.72
C SER A 218 -11.33 -17.50 7.56
N VAL A 219 -10.87 -16.44 8.21
CA VAL A 219 -9.46 -16.09 8.35
C VAL A 219 -8.96 -16.50 9.72
N ILE A 220 -7.76 -17.07 9.78
CA ILE A 220 -7.14 -17.59 11.00
C ILE A 220 -5.95 -16.72 11.39
N GLN A 221 -5.84 -16.37 12.67
CA GLN A 221 -4.71 -15.66 13.26
C GLN A 221 -4.09 -16.53 14.34
N GLY A 222 -2.96 -17.16 14.03
CA GLY A 222 -2.31 -18.13 14.91
C GLY A 222 -1.60 -17.50 16.09
N ASN A 223 -1.14 -16.26 15.94
CA ASN A 223 -0.28 -15.53 16.89
C ASN A 223 0.97 -16.35 17.30
N ILE A 224 1.62 -16.94 16.30
CA ILE A 224 2.84 -17.72 16.51
C ILE A 224 4.04 -16.78 16.60
N PRO A 225 4.82 -16.81 17.71
CA PRO A 225 6.05 -16.03 17.83
C PRO A 225 7.02 -16.32 16.69
N GLN A 226 7.73 -15.28 16.21
CA GLN A 226 8.64 -15.42 15.07
C GLN A 226 9.78 -16.40 15.35
N GLU A 227 10.27 -16.44 16.58
CA GLU A 227 11.33 -17.35 17.05
C GLU A 227 10.91 -18.82 17.11
N PHE A 228 9.60 -19.12 17.09
CA PHE A 228 9.11 -20.50 17.04
C PHE A 228 9.03 -21.05 15.62
N LYS A 229 8.94 -20.16 14.64
CA LYS A 229 8.94 -20.56 13.24
C LYS A 229 10.32 -21.12 12.92
N TRP A 230 10.35 -22.24 12.23
CA TRP A 230 11.57 -22.96 11.83
C TRP A 230 12.29 -23.70 12.96
N ASP A 231 11.72 -23.77 14.18
CA ASP A 231 12.17 -24.67 15.23
C ASP A 231 11.42 -26.01 15.09
N PRO A 232 12.10 -27.12 14.70
CA PRO A 232 11.46 -28.43 14.53
C PRO A 232 10.71 -28.91 15.78
N ALA A 233 11.19 -28.54 16.98
CA ALA A 233 10.55 -28.90 18.25
C ALA A 233 9.19 -28.20 18.44
N ARG A 234 8.87 -27.17 17.63
CA ARG A 234 7.63 -26.39 17.67
C ARG A 234 6.65 -26.73 16.55
N ASN A 235 7.03 -27.56 15.57
CA ASN A 235 6.20 -27.86 14.42
C ASN A 235 4.80 -28.38 14.80
N ASP A 236 4.73 -29.33 15.73
CA ASP A 236 3.45 -29.87 16.21
C ASP A 236 2.61 -28.85 16.96
N PHE A 237 3.22 -27.98 17.75
CA PHE A 237 2.53 -26.89 18.43
C PHE A 237 1.95 -25.91 17.40
N ILE A 238 2.72 -25.52 16.37
CA ILE A 238 2.27 -24.59 15.33
C ILE A 238 1.14 -25.21 14.54
N MET A 239 1.31 -26.44 14.06
CA MET A 239 0.26 -27.16 13.32
C MET A 239 -0.99 -27.35 14.16
N GLY A 240 -0.87 -27.80 15.41
CA GLY A 240 -1.99 -27.95 16.33
C GLY A 240 -2.74 -26.65 16.58
N SER A 241 -2.03 -25.52 16.64
CA SER A 241 -2.64 -24.22 16.80
C SER A 241 -3.56 -23.85 15.64
N TYR A 242 -3.12 -24.03 14.39
CA TYR A 242 -3.92 -23.74 13.20
C TYR A 242 -5.06 -24.74 13.01
N ILE A 243 -4.83 -26.04 13.26
CA ILE A 243 -5.87 -27.09 13.21
C ILE A 243 -6.98 -26.80 14.21
N ASN A 244 -6.64 -26.46 15.47
CA ASN A 244 -7.64 -26.19 16.52
C ASN A 244 -8.49 -24.94 16.20
N LEU A 245 -7.86 -23.87 15.68
CA LEU A 245 -8.61 -22.68 15.27
C LEU A 245 -9.49 -22.95 14.04
N THR A 246 -9.03 -23.80 13.11
CA THR A 246 -9.82 -24.23 11.97
C THR A 246 -11.01 -25.07 12.39
N ALA A 247 -10.83 -25.98 13.37
CA ALA A 247 -11.91 -26.78 13.92
C ALA A 247 -12.96 -25.90 14.63
N ALA A 248 -12.51 -24.88 15.38
CA ALA A 248 -13.43 -23.91 15.98
C ALA A 248 -14.21 -23.09 14.94
N ALA A 249 -13.58 -22.75 13.81
CA ALA A 249 -14.24 -22.02 12.72
C ALA A 249 -15.25 -22.90 11.92
N ALA A 250 -15.18 -24.21 12.06
CA ALA A 250 -16.07 -25.16 11.32
C ALA A 250 -17.56 -24.97 11.65
N ASP A 251 -17.89 -24.54 12.86
CA ASP A 251 -19.27 -24.29 13.29
C ASP A 251 -19.94 -23.18 12.46
N ASP A 252 -19.15 -22.25 11.92
CA ASP A 252 -19.61 -21.20 11.02
C ASP A 252 -19.84 -21.69 9.58
N LYS A 253 -19.50 -22.95 9.26
CA LYS A 253 -19.64 -23.58 7.94
C LYS A 253 -19.00 -22.76 6.82
N PRO A 254 -17.68 -22.50 6.87
CA PRO A 254 -16.99 -21.72 5.85
C PRO A 254 -16.90 -22.48 4.52
N ASP A 255 -16.95 -21.74 3.41
CA ASP A 255 -16.67 -22.24 2.05
C ASP A 255 -15.15 -22.23 1.74
N LEU A 256 -14.37 -21.49 2.54
CA LEU A 256 -12.91 -21.38 2.46
C LEU A 256 -12.36 -20.98 3.83
N VAL A 257 -11.31 -21.66 4.28
CA VAL A 257 -10.50 -21.25 5.44
C VAL A 257 -9.15 -20.76 4.95
N ILE A 258 -8.63 -19.67 5.52
CA ILE A 258 -7.38 -19.03 5.11
C ILE A 258 -6.43 -18.97 6.29
N TRP A 259 -5.26 -19.62 6.16
CA TRP A 259 -4.14 -19.50 7.09
C TRP A 259 -3.16 -18.42 6.61
N PRO A 260 -2.43 -17.76 7.50
CA PRO A 260 -1.49 -16.72 7.14
C PRO A 260 -0.23 -17.25 6.41
N GLU A 261 0.65 -16.33 6.02
CA GLU A 261 1.95 -16.61 5.41
C GLU A 261 2.82 -17.48 6.33
N ALA A 262 3.48 -18.49 5.73
CA ALA A 262 4.36 -19.44 6.44
C ALA A 262 3.69 -20.01 7.71
N ALA A 263 2.39 -20.33 7.62
CA ALA A 263 1.64 -20.99 8.69
C ALA A 263 1.95 -22.49 8.75
N PHE A 264 2.25 -23.11 7.60
CA PHE A 264 2.69 -24.49 7.52
C PHE A 264 4.16 -24.56 7.99
N PRO A 265 4.48 -25.35 9.03
CA PRO A 265 5.74 -25.19 9.76
C PRO A 265 6.97 -25.86 9.11
N VAL A 266 6.77 -26.56 8.01
CA VAL A 266 7.81 -27.34 7.30
C VAL A 266 7.73 -27.09 5.80
N VAL A 267 8.69 -27.58 5.03
CA VAL A 267 8.59 -27.59 3.56
C VAL A 267 7.51 -28.59 3.13
N LEU A 268 6.58 -28.14 2.31
CA LEU A 268 5.33 -28.87 2.04
C LEU A 268 5.55 -30.28 1.48
N GLU A 269 6.50 -30.41 0.55
CA GLU A 269 6.81 -31.66 -0.15
C GLU A 269 7.68 -32.62 0.65
N GLU A 270 8.39 -32.14 1.69
CA GLU A 270 9.34 -32.93 2.47
C GLU A 270 8.67 -33.68 3.63
N GLU A 271 7.51 -33.19 4.11
CA GLU A 271 6.83 -33.73 5.29
C GLU A 271 5.36 -34.07 5.02
N PRO A 272 5.10 -35.21 4.36
CA PRO A 272 3.74 -35.59 3.93
C PRO A 272 2.74 -35.80 5.08
N ASP A 273 3.22 -36.09 6.30
CA ASP A 273 2.37 -36.29 7.46
C ASP A 273 1.67 -35.00 7.90
N TYR A 274 2.37 -33.87 7.85
CA TYR A 274 1.76 -32.58 8.13
C TYR A 274 0.73 -32.19 7.08
N LEU A 275 1.01 -32.45 5.80
CA LEU A 275 0.04 -32.22 4.72
C LEU A 275 -1.20 -33.12 4.88
N ARG A 276 -1.02 -34.39 5.33
CA ARG A 276 -2.15 -35.29 5.62
C ARG A 276 -3.07 -34.67 6.69
N ARG A 277 -2.53 -34.12 7.78
CA ARG A 277 -3.33 -33.45 8.82
C ARG A 277 -4.18 -32.30 8.27
N VAL A 278 -3.64 -31.51 7.33
CA VAL A 278 -4.43 -30.44 6.66
C VAL A 278 -5.52 -31.03 5.77
N LYS A 279 -5.22 -32.11 5.04
CA LYS A 279 -6.22 -32.84 4.21
C LYS A 279 -7.35 -33.40 5.05
N ASP A 280 -7.02 -34.04 6.17
CA ASP A 280 -8.00 -34.62 7.10
C ASP A 280 -8.87 -33.52 7.70
N MET A 281 -8.29 -32.37 8.05
CA MET A 281 -9.03 -31.21 8.51
C MET A 281 -9.95 -30.67 7.40
N ALA A 282 -9.46 -30.49 6.17
CA ALA A 282 -10.29 -30.05 5.04
C ALA A 282 -11.45 -31.01 4.75
N ALA A 283 -11.22 -32.33 4.94
CA ALA A 283 -12.26 -33.35 4.84
C ALA A 283 -13.33 -33.20 5.94
N SER A 284 -12.90 -33.00 7.19
CA SER A 284 -13.79 -32.89 8.35
C SER A 284 -14.72 -31.66 8.27
N ILE A 285 -14.17 -30.49 7.82
CA ILE A 285 -14.94 -29.25 7.69
C ILE A 285 -15.66 -29.14 6.33
N GLN A 286 -15.43 -30.07 5.42
CA GLN A 286 -15.97 -30.10 4.04
C GLN A 286 -15.67 -28.82 3.22
N ALA A 287 -14.56 -28.15 3.51
CA ALA A 287 -14.14 -26.91 2.85
C ALA A 287 -12.64 -26.94 2.53
N PRO A 288 -12.20 -26.27 1.44
CA PRO A 288 -10.79 -26.10 1.16
C PRO A 288 -10.12 -25.18 2.19
N ILE A 289 -8.82 -25.40 2.39
CA ILE A 289 -7.97 -24.57 3.23
C ILE A 289 -6.88 -23.97 2.36
N LEU A 290 -6.76 -22.64 2.32
CA LEU A 290 -5.61 -21.94 1.74
C LEU A 290 -4.56 -21.78 2.83
N ILE A 291 -3.39 -22.35 2.62
CA ILE A 291 -2.28 -22.27 3.58
C ILE A 291 -1.11 -21.49 3.00
N GLY A 292 -0.44 -20.67 3.81
CA GLY A 292 0.89 -20.15 3.50
C GLY A 292 1.95 -21.17 3.87
N ALA A 293 2.79 -21.57 2.90
CA ALA A 293 3.78 -22.62 3.06
C ALA A 293 5.06 -22.29 2.27
N ILE A 294 6.19 -22.85 2.70
CA ILE A 294 7.35 -23.00 1.83
C ILE A 294 7.15 -24.27 1.00
N THR A 295 7.30 -24.15 -0.31
CA THR A 295 7.23 -25.27 -1.26
C THR A 295 8.55 -25.44 -1.97
N THR A 296 8.81 -26.63 -2.50
CA THR A 296 10.02 -26.89 -3.30
C THR A 296 9.67 -27.39 -4.70
N LYS A 297 10.46 -27.00 -5.69
CA LYS A 297 10.39 -27.47 -7.07
C LYS A 297 11.77 -27.35 -7.71
N ASP A 298 12.27 -28.42 -8.32
CA ASP A 298 13.55 -28.44 -9.02
C ASP A 298 14.74 -27.94 -8.16
N GLY A 299 14.71 -28.25 -6.84
CA GLY A 299 15.71 -27.81 -5.88
C GLY A 299 15.64 -26.35 -5.45
N LEU A 300 14.60 -25.60 -5.87
CA LEU A 300 14.35 -24.23 -5.49
C LEU A 300 13.19 -24.13 -4.48
N TYR A 301 13.33 -23.26 -3.49
CA TYR A 301 12.30 -23.01 -2.47
C TYR A 301 11.48 -21.78 -2.84
N PHE A 302 10.15 -21.86 -2.66
CA PHE A 302 9.19 -20.79 -2.94
C PHE A 302 8.36 -20.48 -1.69
N ASN A 303 8.08 -19.21 -1.46
CA ASN A 303 7.05 -18.77 -0.52
C ASN A 303 5.70 -18.81 -1.26
N SER A 304 4.80 -19.69 -0.82
CA SER A 304 3.63 -20.06 -1.61
C SER A 304 2.33 -19.96 -0.81
N ALA A 305 1.25 -19.61 -1.52
CA ALA A 305 -0.12 -19.83 -1.08
C ALA A 305 -0.63 -21.12 -1.74
N VAL A 306 -1.05 -22.10 -0.95
CA VAL A 306 -1.39 -23.45 -1.43
C VAL A 306 -2.82 -23.77 -1.03
N LEU A 307 -3.67 -24.11 -2.01
CA LEU A 307 -5.06 -24.51 -1.79
C LEU A 307 -5.13 -26.03 -1.63
N VAL A 308 -5.56 -26.47 -0.44
CA VAL A 308 -5.64 -27.89 -0.06
C VAL A 308 -7.10 -28.30 0.13
N LYS A 309 -7.47 -29.46 -0.41
CA LYS A 309 -8.73 -30.18 -0.13
C LYS A 309 -8.44 -31.57 0.40
N ALA A 310 -9.49 -32.31 0.77
CA ALA A 310 -9.42 -33.72 1.18
C ALA A 310 -8.64 -34.59 0.18
N GLN A 311 -8.80 -34.34 -1.12
CA GLN A 311 -8.14 -35.08 -2.21
C GLN A 311 -6.64 -34.73 -2.37
N GLY A 312 -6.18 -33.61 -1.78
CA GLY A 312 -4.80 -33.14 -1.85
C GLY A 312 -4.66 -31.66 -2.25
N VAL A 313 -3.48 -31.30 -2.70
CA VAL A 313 -3.19 -29.96 -3.23
C VAL A 313 -3.90 -29.77 -4.56
N LEU A 314 -4.72 -28.71 -4.68
CA LEU A 314 -5.44 -28.37 -5.91
C LEU A 314 -4.65 -27.41 -6.80
N SER A 315 -4.07 -26.39 -6.22
CA SER A 315 -3.35 -25.33 -6.92
C SER A 315 -2.48 -24.54 -5.96
N LYS A 316 -1.50 -23.85 -6.49
CA LYS A 316 -0.63 -22.95 -5.71
C LYS A 316 -0.34 -21.65 -6.45
N TYR A 317 0.06 -20.65 -5.70
CA TYR A 317 0.64 -19.39 -6.15
C TYR A 317 1.97 -19.20 -5.46
N ASP A 318 3.02 -18.98 -6.23
CA ASP A 318 4.36 -18.70 -5.73
C ASP A 318 4.62 -17.18 -5.76
N LYS A 319 5.11 -16.62 -4.67
CA LYS A 319 5.33 -15.17 -4.47
C LYS A 319 6.15 -14.55 -5.59
N ILE A 320 5.62 -13.51 -6.24
CA ILE A 320 6.26 -12.82 -7.35
C ILE A 320 7.17 -11.68 -6.87
N HIS A 321 6.68 -10.86 -5.92
CA HIS A 321 7.45 -9.76 -5.35
C HIS A 321 8.10 -10.19 -4.05
N ARG A 322 9.38 -10.56 -4.13
CA ARG A 322 10.19 -10.98 -2.97
C ARG A 322 10.67 -9.76 -2.18
N VAL A 323 10.83 -9.93 -0.87
CA VAL A 323 11.39 -8.91 0.03
C VAL A 323 12.90 -8.82 -0.15
N PRO A 324 13.44 -7.67 -0.63
CA PRO A 324 14.88 -7.48 -0.68
C PRO A 324 15.50 -7.60 0.71
N PHE A 325 16.62 -8.30 0.82
CA PHE A 325 17.34 -8.59 2.09
C PHE A 325 16.53 -9.39 3.15
N GLY A 326 15.36 -9.90 2.78
CA GLY A 326 14.57 -10.80 3.62
C GLY A 326 14.34 -12.17 2.96
N GLU A 327 14.17 -12.21 1.65
CA GLU A 327 13.93 -13.42 0.86
C GLU A 327 14.96 -13.63 -0.25
N TYR A 328 15.70 -12.59 -0.62
CA TYR A 328 16.83 -12.66 -1.56
C TYR A 328 17.77 -11.49 -1.34
N ILE A 329 19.02 -11.62 -1.79
CA ILE A 329 20.03 -10.55 -1.74
C ILE A 329 20.11 -9.89 -3.11
N PRO A 330 19.66 -8.63 -3.24
CA PRO A 330 19.81 -7.88 -4.49
C PRO A 330 21.28 -7.72 -4.86
N LEU A 331 21.60 -7.80 -6.17
CA LEU A 331 22.94 -7.57 -6.71
C LEU A 331 24.04 -8.51 -6.17
N LYS A 332 23.69 -9.67 -5.54
CA LYS A 332 24.68 -10.62 -5.02
C LYS A 332 25.71 -11.04 -6.07
N ASN A 333 25.30 -11.17 -7.33
CA ASN A 333 26.20 -11.52 -8.43
C ASN A 333 27.20 -10.41 -8.79
N VAL A 334 26.92 -9.15 -8.40
CA VAL A 334 27.79 -7.99 -8.63
C VAL A 334 28.58 -7.64 -7.38
N LEU A 335 27.97 -7.83 -6.22
CA LEU A 335 28.51 -7.52 -4.89
C LEU A 335 28.43 -8.75 -3.98
N PRO A 336 29.30 -9.78 -4.19
CA PRO A 336 29.22 -11.05 -3.46
C PRO A 336 29.38 -10.91 -1.93
N PHE A 337 30.08 -9.87 -1.47
CA PHE A 337 30.26 -9.64 -0.03
C PHE A 337 28.95 -9.38 0.73
N LEU A 338 27.85 -9.04 0.03
CA LEU A 338 26.53 -8.86 0.65
C LEU A 338 26.00 -10.16 1.26
N GLU A 339 26.35 -11.33 0.72
CA GLU A 339 25.97 -12.63 1.30
C GLU A 339 26.60 -12.87 2.67
N THR A 340 27.81 -12.32 2.90
CA THR A 340 28.50 -12.43 4.18
C THR A 340 27.86 -11.55 5.26
N ILE A 341 27.24 -10.43 4.84
CA ILE A 341 26.61 -9.46 5.75
C ILE A 341 25.18 -9.90 6.11
N VAL A 342 24.47 -10.51 5.16
CA VAL A 342 23.06 -10.92 5.32
C VAL A 342 22.92 -12.40 4.95
N PRO A 343 23.17 -13.32 5.88
CA PRO A 343 23.05 -14.76 5.63
C PRO A 343 21.57 -15.18 5.61
N ILE A 344 20.89 -15.03 4.47
CA ILE A 344 19.51 -15.48 4.25
C ILE A 344 19.48 -16.53 3.16
N GLY A 345 18.52 -17.47 3.27
CA GLY A 345 18.22 -18.40 2.19
C GLY A 345 17.60 -17.71 0.98
N ASP A 346 17.93 -18.15 -0.23
CA ASP A 346 17.30 -17.66 -1.44
C ASP A 346 15.92 -18.31 -1.63
N ILE A 347 14.89 -17.50 -1.55
CA ILE A 347 13.54 -17.86 -2.00
C ILE A 347 13.44 -17.54 -3.49
N ALA A 348 13.02 -18.51 -4.29
CA ALA A 348 12.85 -18.33 -5.72
C ALA A 348 11.63 -17.43 -6.03
N LYS A 349 11.67 -16.79 -7.18
CA LYS A 349 10.61 -15.90 -7.65
C LYS A 349 9.53 -16.69 -8.40
N GLY A 350 8.25 -16.50 -8.04
CA GLY A 350 7.11 -16.95 -8.83
C GLY A 350 6.98 -16.17 -10.14
N ASN A 351 6.37 -16.79 -11.15
CA ASN A 351 6.21 -16.21 -12.50
C ASN A 351 4.75 -16.15 -12.97
N GLU A 352 3.82 -16.79 -12.23
CA GLU A 352 2.44 -16.96 -12.67
C GLU A 352 1.48 -16.16 -11.78
N TYR A 353 0.54 -15.49 -12.42
CA TYR A 353 -0.58 -14.82 -11.74
C TYR A 353 -1.72 -15.83 -11.52
N SER A 354 -1.58 -16.69 -10.51
CA SER A 354 -2.53 -17.78 -10.25
C SER A 354 -3.90 -17.26 -9.79
N VAL A 355 -4.95 -17.91 -10.29
CA VAL A 355 -6.33 -17.69 -9.87
C VAL A 355 -6.88 -19.01 -9.33
N PHE A 356 -7.23 -19.02 -8.07
CA PHE A 356 -7.82 -20.16 -7.39
C PHE A 356 -9.33 -20.25 -7.67
N THR A 357 -9.87 -21.45 -7.63
CA THR A 357 -11.31 -21.70 -7.84
C THR A 357 -11.87 -22.55 -6.70
N ILE A 358 -12.94 -22.07 -6.09
CA ILE A 358 -13.71 -22.80 -5.08
C ILE A 358 -15.18 -22.90 -5.53
N TYR A 359 -15.88 -23.87 -4.96
CA TYR A 359 -17.31 -24.09 -5.18
C TYR A 359 -18.01 -24.00 -3.83
N PRO A 360 -18.62 -22.84 -3.49
CA PRO A 360 -19.36 -22.67 -2.25
C PRO A 360 -20.50 -23.69 -2.11
N ALA A 361 -20.76 -24.11 -0.87
CA ALA A 361 -21.79 -25.12 -0.59
C ALA A 361 -23.17 -24.69 -1.12
N GLY A 362 -23.84 -25.62 -1.81
CA GLY A 362 -25.16 -25.37 -2.41
C GLY A 362 -25.14 -24.43 -3.64
N ASN A 363 -23.98 -24.17 -4.23
CA ASN A 363 -23.83 -23.37 -5.43
C ASN A 363 -23.00 -24.10 -6.50
N ASN A 364 -23.57 -24.31 -7.69
CA ASN A 364 -22.84 -24.90 -8.81
C ASN A 364 -21.97 -23.90 -9.58
N LYS A 365 -21.97 -22.61 -9.20
CA LYS A 365 -21.13 -21.58 -9.84
C LYS A 365 -19.83 -21.44 -9.09
N PRO A 366 -18.69 -21.49 -9.80
CA PRO A 366 -17.39 -21.28 -9.18
C PRO A 366 -17.23 -19.83 -8.71
N VAL A 367 -16.51 -19.66 -7.60
CA VAL A 367 -16.01 -18.38 -7.11
C VAL A 367 -14.50 -18.41 -7.23
N LYS A 368 -13.91 -17.36 -7.78
CA LYS A 368 -12.49 -17.25 -8.07
C LYS A 368 -11.82 -16.24 -7.16
N PHE A 369 -10.61 -16.53 -6.72
CA PHE A 369 -9.83 -15.58 -5.94
C PHE A 369 -8.33 -15.68 -6.28
N SER A 370 -7.59 -14.66 -5.92
CA SER A 370 -6.12 -14.68 -6.00
C SER A 370 -5.51 -14.23 -4.68
N ALA A 371 -4.34 -14.75 -4.38
CA ALA A 371 -3.61 -14.47 -3.15
C ALA A 371 -2.46 -13.49 -3.40
N LEU A 372 -2.30 -12.56 -2.49
CA LEU A 372 -1.15 -11.66 -2.33
C LEU A 372 -0.40 -12.14 -1.08
N ILE A 373 0.89 -12.39 -1.19
CA ILE A 373 1.68 -12.87 -0.06
C ILE A 373 2.45 -11.70 0.57
N CYS A 374 2.11 -11.41 1.84
CA CYS A 374 2.75 -10.38 2.66
C CYS A 374 2.70 -9.01 1.96
N PHE A 375 3.83 -8.32 1.83
CA PHE A 375 3.91 -6.98 1.28
C PHE A 375 3.60 -6.87 -0.23
N GLU A 376 3.20 -7.94 -0.89
CA GLU A 376 2.74 -7.88 -2.28
C GLU A 376 1.52 -6.97 -2.46
N ASP A 377 0.70 -6.80 -1.43
CA ASP A 377 -0.47 -5.91 -1.47
C ASP A 377 -0.11 -4.41 -1.54
N VAL A 378 1.13 -4.02 -1.23
CA VAL A 378 1.56 -2.63 -1.44
C VAL A 378 1.80 -2.32 -2.93
N PHE A 379 1.95 -3.33 -3.80
CA PHE A 379 2.13 -3.17 -5.24
C PHE A 379 0.80 -3.23 -5.98
N ALA A 380 0.22 -2.06 -6.26
CA ALA A 380 -1.07 -1.92 -6.91
C ALA A 380 -1.18 -2.67 -8.26
N GLY A 381 -0.09 -2.74 -9.02
CA GLY A 381 -0.04 -3.46 -10.30
C GLY A 381 -0.30 -4.95 -10.17
N LEU A 382 0.12 -5.59 -9.06
CA LEU A 382 -0.06 -7.01 -8.83
C LEU A 382 -1.53 -7.35 -8.56
N SER A 383 -2.17 -6.66 -7.62
CA SER A 383 -3.59 -6.86 -7.32
C SER A 383 -4.49 -6.57 -8.53
N ARG A 384 -4.13 -5.54 -9.33
CA ARG A 384 -4.81 -5.22 -10.58
C ARG A 384 -4.71 -6.37 -11.61
N ASN A 385 -3.55 -7.01 -11.74
CA ASN A 385 -3.39 -8.14 -12.66
C ASN A 385 -4.24 -9.33 -12.22
N PHE A 386 -4.33 -9.63 -10.93
CA PHE A 386 -5.23 -10.65 -10.42
C PHE A 386 -6.71 -10.35 -10.72
N ALA A 387 -7.14 -9.10 -10.51
CA ALA A 387 -8.49 -8.68 -10.85
C ALA A 387 -8.78 -8.83 -12.36
N ARG A 388 -7.82 -8.49 -13.23
CA ARG A 388 -7.92 -8.67 -14.69
C ARG A 388 -7.98 -10.13 -15.10
N ASN A 389 -7.29 -11.01 -14.39
CA ASN A 389 -7.31 -12.46 -14.64
C ASN A 389 -8.58 -13.12 -14.11
N GLY A 390 -9.52 -12.34 -13.57
CA GLY A 390 -10.85 -12.78 -13.21
C GLY A 390 -10.99 -13.25 -11.76
N ALA A 391 -10.17 -12.74 -10.85
CA ALA A 391 -10.43 -12.89 -9.41
C ALA A 391 -11.71 -12.14 -9.04
N ASP A 392 -12.62 -12.79 -8.33
CA ASP A 392 -13.86 -12.24 -7.80
C ASP A 392 -13.64 -11.57 -6.43
N PHE A 393 -12.60 -11.98 -5.71
CA PHE A 393 -12.11 -11.34 -4.50
C PHE A 393 -10.59 -11.57 -4.33
N LEU A 394 -9.97 -10.78 -3.47
CA LEU A 394 -8.55 -10.89 -3.16
C LEU A 394 -8.35 -11.48 -1.78
N VAL A 395 -7.25 -12.19 -1.60
CA VAL A 395 -6.76 -12.67 -0.32
C VAL A 395 -5.39 -12.05 -0.08
N ASN A 396 -5.11 -11.60 1.15
CA ASN A 396 -3.74 -11.31 1.58
C ASN A 396 -3.39 -12.23 2.75
N ILE A 397 -2.33 -13.02 2.60
CA ILE A 397 -1.76 -13.82 3.68
C ILE A 397 -0.43 -13.20 4.09
N THR A 398 -0.23 -12.93 5.39
CA THR A 398 0.95 -12.18 5.83
C THR A 398 1.49 -12.62 7.20
N ASN A 399 2.75 -12.30 7.45
CA ASN A 399 3.41 -12.50 8.73
C ASN A 399 4.11 -11.20 9.19
N ASP A 400 3.41 -10.39 9.96
CA ASP A 400 3.91 -9.12 10.48
C ASP A 400 4.72 -9.26 11.80
N ALA A 401 5.02 -10.51 12.26
CA ALA A 401 5.70 -10.78 13.54
C ALA A 401 7.12 -10.17 13.63
N TRP A 402 7.78 -9.99 12.49
CA TRP A 402 9.09 -9.35 12.38
C TRP A 402 9.12 -7.93 12.93
N TYR A 403 7.99 -7.23 12.87
CA TYR A 403 7.91 -5.80 13.19
C TYR A 403 7.47 -5.52 14.61
N LYS A 404 7.22 -6.56 15.41
CA LYS A 404 6.80 -6.49 16.82
C LYS A 404 5.57 -5.55 17.02
N TYR A 405 5.39 -5.03 18.24
CA TYR A 405 4.32 -4.08 18.59
C TYR A 405 4.66 -2.67 18.08
N THR A 406 4.43 -2.43 16.79
CA THR A 406 4.75 -1.15 16.13
C THR A 406 3.60 -0.71 15.22
N SER A 407 3.80 0.41 14.49
CA SER A 407 2.83 0.88 13.50
C SER A 407 2.84 0.07 12.18
N ALA A 408 3.78 -0.85 11.98
CA ALA A 408 3.92 -1.58 10.72
C ALA A 408 2.65 -2.34 10.30
N PRO A 409 1.98 -3.15 11.14
CA PRO A 409 0.75 -3.85 10.75
C PRO A 409 -0.38 -2.91 10.31
N PHE A 410 -0.49 -1.74 10.97
CA PHE A 410 -1.48 -0.71 10.61
C PHE A 410 -1.17 -0.05 9.27
N GLN A 411 0.10 0.26 9.02
CA GLN A 411 0.55 0.81 7.74
C GLN A 411 0.37 -0.20 6.60
N HIS A 412 0.58 -1.48 6.87
CA HIS A 412 0.37 -2.56 5.92
C HIS A 412 -1.11 -2.69 5.53
N LEU A 413 -2.01 -2.63 6.52
CA LEU A 413 -3.46 -2.64 6.31
C LEU A 413 -3.93 -1.48 5.41
N GLN A 414 -3.31 -0.29 5.52
CA GLN A 414 -3.66 0.87 4.70
C GLN A 414 -3.55 0.56 3.21
N ALA A 415 -2.53 -0.18 2.78
CA ALA A 415 -2.38 -0.60 1.40
C ALA A 415 -3.50 -1.58 0.99
N SER A 416 -3.80 -2.60 1.81
CA SER A 416 -4.87 -3.56 1.55
C SER A 416 -6.22 -2.88 1.31
N VAL A 417 -6.54 -1.83 2.09
CA VAL A 417 -7.79 -1.05 1.91
C VAL A 417 -7.85 -0.41 0.53
N LEU A 418 -6.75 0.21 0.09
CA LEU A 418 -6.70 0.83 -1.24
C LEU A 418 -6.79 -0.22 -2.36
N ARG A 419 -6.21 -1.42 -2.19
CA ARG A 419 -6.35 -2.53 -3.17
C ARG A 419 -7.80 -2.92 -3.37
N ALA A 420 -8.58 -3.00 -2.29
CA ALA A 420 -10.01 -3.29 -2.36
C ALA A 420 -10.76 -2.22 -3.18
N VAL A 421 -10.50 -0.94 -2.92
CA VAL A 421 -11.16 0.19 -3.61
C VAL A 421 -10.74 0.30 -5.07
N GLU A 422 -9.45 0.20 -5.36
CA GLU A 422 -8.89 0.29 -6.71
C GLU A 422 -9.47 -0.76 -7.66
N ASN A 423 -9.69 -1.98 -7.15
CA ASN A 423 -10.16 -3.10 -7.96
C ASN A 423 -11.67 -3.35 -7.81
N ARG A 424 -12.34 -2.67 -6.86
CA ARG A 424 -13.75 -2.92 -6.51
C ARG A 424 -14.02 -4.37 -6.11
N LEU A 425 -13.08 -4.96 -5.38
CA LEU A 425 -13.14 -6.33 -4.90
C LEU A 425 -13.12 -6.38 -3.38
N ASN A 426 -13.81 -7.39 -2.80
CA ASN A 426 -13.59 -7.73 -1.41
C ASN A 426 -12.14 -8.21 -1.21
N LEU A 427 -11.59 -7.98 -0.02
CA LEU A 427 -10.28 -8.48 0.36
C LEU A 427 -10.37 -9.15 1.74
N ALA A 428 -9.97 -10.43 1.82
CA ALA A 428 -9.82 -11.17 3.06
C ALA A 428 -8.35 -11.19 3.46
N ARG A 429 -8.01 -10.66 4.62
CA ARG A 429 -6.64 -10.59 5.13
C ARG A 429 -6.48 -11.54 6.30
N SER A 430 -5.54 -12.49 6.19
CA SER A 430 -5.14 -13.42 7.24
C SER A 430 -3.68 -13.14 7.63
N ALA A 431 -3.46 -12.64 8.83
CA ALA A 431 -2.15 -12.31 9.38
C ALA A 431 -1.80 -13.24 10.54
N ASN A 432 -0.51 -13.56 10.72
CA ASN A 432 -0.08 -14.34 11.88
C ASN A 432 -0.22 -13.57 13.19
N THR A 433 0.37 -12.38 13.27
CA THR A 433 0.36 -11.51 14.46
C THR A 433 -0.17 -10.10 14.15
N GLY A 434 -0.30 -9.77 12.86
CA GLY A 434 -0.82 -8.51 12.37
C GLY A 434 -2.34 -8.45 12.43
N ILE A 435 -2.94 -7.57 11.62
CA ILE A 435 -4.38 -7.36 11.59
C ILE A 435 -5.02 -8.32 10.57
N SER A 436 -5.84 -9.25 11.04
CA SER A 436 -6.68 -10.10 10.20
C SER A 436 -8.09 -9.53 10.12
N CYS A 437 -8.57 -9.28 8.91
CA CYS A 437 -9.83 -8.58 8.70
C CYS A 437 -10.45 -8.87 7.34
N PHE A 438 -11.67 -8.38 7.15
CA PHE A 438 -12.36 -8.34 5.86
C PHE A 438 -12.60 -6.89 5.45
N ILE A 439 -12.30 -6.59 4.19
CA ILE A 439 -12.44 -5.26 3.61
C ILE A 439 -13.39 -5.37 2.41
N ASN A 440 -14.42 -4.54 2.38
CA ASN A 440 -15.37 -4.54 1.28
C ASN A 440 -14.89 -3.70 0.06
N PRO A 441 -15.56 -3.75 -1.10
CA PRO A 441 -15.14 -3.04 -2.31
C PRO A 441 -15.11 -1.50 -2.21
N VAL A 442 -15.66 -0.91 -1.15
CA VAL A 442 -15.56 0.54 -0.88
C VAL A 442 -14.50 0.87 0.17
N GLY A 443 -13.69 -0.11 0.59
CA GLY A 443 -12.59 0.09 1.53
C GLY A 443 -13.01 0.08 3.00
N LYS A 444 -14.27 -0.24 3.32
CA LYS A 444 -14.70 -0.36 4.71
C LYS A 444 -14.21 -1.68 5.28
N ILE A 445 -13.51 -1.63 6.40
CA ILE A 445 -13.18 -2.79 7.23
C ILE A 445 -14.49 -3.22 7.88
N VAL A 446 -15.00 -4.41 7.51
CA VAL A 446 -16.32 -4.89 7.93
C VAL A 446 -16.26 -5.77 9.17
N SER A 447 -15.15 -6.46 9.36
CA SER A 447 -14.88 -7.25 10.57
C SER A 447 -13.38 -7.46 10.75
N VAL A 448 -12.95 -7.63 12.00
CA VAL A 448 -11.55 -7.79 12.39
C VAL A 448 -11.47 -8.86 13.49
N ILE A 449 -10.32 -9.54 13.60
CA ILE A 449 -10.00 -10.38 14.77
C ILE A 449 -9.46 -9.47 15.86
N GLU A 450 -10.13 -9.45 16.99
CA GLU A 450 -9.73 -8.68 18.16
C GLU A 450 -9.95 -9.51 19.43
N ASP A 451 -9.24 -9.18 20.50
CA ASP A 451 -9.49 -9.74 21.83
C ASP A 451 -10.52 -8.90 22.61
N ASP A 452 -10.87 -9.36 23.79
CA ASP A 452 -11.84 -8.70 24.67
C ASP A 452 -11.47 -7.25 25.07
N SER A 453 -10.22 -6.86 24.89
CA SER A 453 -9.72 -5.50 25.12
C SER A 453 -9.73 -4.63 23.85
N GLY A 454 -10.17 -5.16 22.71
CA GLY A 454 -10.15 -4.49 21.41
C GLY A 454 -8.77 -4.42 20.74
N ARG A 455 -7.81 -5.25 21.15
CA ARG A 455 -6.52 -5.35 20.47
C ARG A 455 -6.66 -6.21 19.22
N GLU A 456 -6.12 -5.75 18.12
CA GLU A 456 -6.21 -6.41 16.80
C GLU A 456 -4.91 -7.15 16.42
N ILE A 457 -3.78 -6.77 17.03
CA ILE A 457 -2.47 -7.36 16.77
C ILE A 457 -1.99 -8.19 17.95
N PHE A 458 -1.19 -9.24 17.66
CA PHE A 458 -0.69 -10.20 18.65
C PHE A 458 -1.79 -10.87 19.47
N VAL A 459 -2.92 -11.11 18.83
CA VAL A 459 -4.05 -11.87 19.39
C VAL A 459 -4.22 -13.17 18.62
N ARG A 460 -4.78 -14.18 19.28
CA ARG A 460 -5.06 -15.48 18.66
C ARG A 460 -6.56 -15.63 18.47
N GLY A 461 -6.98 -16.04 17.27
CA GLY A 461 -8.39 -16.23 17.01
C GLY A 461 -8.69 -16.55 15.55
N TYR A 462 -9.98 -16.57 15.24
CA TYR A 462 -10.47 -16.63 13.87
C TYR A 462 -11.66 -15.68 13.69
N LYS A 463 -11.98 -15.37 12.47
CA LYS A 463 -13.18 -14.60 12.11
C LYS A 463 -13.77 -15.14 10.83
N THR A 464 -15.07 -15.40 10.87
CA THR A 464 -15.84 -15.80 9.69
C THR A 464 -16.68 -14.62 9.21
N GLN A 465 -16.63 -14.35 7.92
CA GLN A 465 -17.41 -13.30 7.28
C GLN A 465 -18.03 -13.82 5.99
N GLU A 466 -19.28 -13.52 5.80
CA GLU A 466 -19.94 -13.69 4.52
C GLU A 466 -19.62 -12.49 3.62
N ILE A 467 -19.01 -12.74 2.48
CA ILE A 467 -18.75 -11.71 1.47
C ILE A 467 -19.71 -11.91 0.30
N SER A 468 -20.27 -10.80 -0.17
CA SER A 468 -21.05 -10.79 -1.41
C SER A 468 -20.10 -10.68 -2.59
N VAL A 469 -19.98 -11.76 -3.35
CA VAL A 469 -19.21 -11.75 -4.60
C VAL A 469 -20.13 -11.31 -5.72
N THR A 470 -19.83 -10.18 -6.33
CA THR A 470 -20.53 -9.70 -7.53
C THR A 470 -19.61 -9.84 -8.74
N LYS A 471 -20.12 -10.31 -9.86
CA LYS A 471 -19.40 -10.20 -11.13
C LYS A 471 -19.45 -8.75 -11.59
N ALA A 472 -18.73 -7.89 -10.88
CA ALA A 472 -18.63 -6.48 -11.22
C ALA A 472 -17.74 -6.30 -12.46
N GLU A 473 -18.06 -5.32 -13.27
CA GLU A 473 -17.11 -4.88 -14.30
C GLU A 473 -15.86 -4.31 -13.64
N PRO A 474 -14.68 -4.60 -14.19
CA PRO A 474 -13.43 -4.04 -13.66
C PRO A 474 -13.51 -2.52 -13.56
N SER A 475 -12.98 -1.96 -12.49
CA SER A 475 -12.91 -0.51 -12.27
C SER A 475 -12.16 0.18 -13.43
N PHE A 476 -12.34 1.49 -13.56
CA PHE A 476 -11.61 2.26 -14.58
C PHE A 476 -10.08 2.13 -14.39
N TYR A 477 -9.60 2.22 -13.15
CA TYR A 477 -8.20 2.00 -12.83
C TYR A 477 -7.74 0.58 -13.20
N CYS A 478 -8.56 -0.43 -12.93
CA CYS A 478 -8.24 -1.79 -13.31
C CYS A 478 -8.10 -1.93 -14.84
N ARG A 479 -8.97 -1.28 -15.63
CA ARG A 479 -8.94 -1.32 -17.10
C ARG A 479 -7.76 -0.55 -17.72
N PHE A 480 -7.50 0.67 -17.25
CA PHE A 480 -6.56 1.60 -17.89
C PHE A 480 -5.22 1.77 -17.17
N SER A 481 -4.99 1.01 -16.09
CA SER A 481 -3.72 1.02 -15.35
C SER A 481 -3.37 2.39 -14.78
N ASP A 482 -2.11 2.76 -14.87
CA ASP A 482 -1.54 3.97 -14.29
C ASP A 482 -1.67 5.19 -15.23
N TRP A 483 -2.76 5.28 -16.00
CA TRP A 483 -3.04 6.36 -16.94
C TRP A 483 -2.94 7.75 -16.32
N PHE A 484 -3.35 7.89 -15.04
CA PHE A 484 -3.28 9.16 -14.32
C PHE A 484 -1.83 9.59 -14.07
N VAL A 485 -0.95 8.66 -13.82
CA VAL A 485 0.50 8.91 -13.71
C VAL A 485 1.07 9.42 -15.04
N LEU A 486 0.63 8.87 -16.16
CA LEU A 486 1.05 9.34 -17.49
C LEU A 486 0.62 10.80 -17.71
N ILE A 487 -0.59 11.18 -17.29
CA ILE A 487 -1.02 12.58 -17.34
C ILE A 487 -0.14 13.46 -16.44
N CYS A 488 0.15 13.03 -15.21
CA CYS A 488 1.04 13.76 -14.31
C CYS A 488 2.46 13.91 -14.89
N ALA A 489 2.99 12.88 -15.54
CA ALA A 489 4.27 12.93 -16.22
C ALA A 489 4.25 13.94 -17.38
N LEU A 490 3.21 13.94 -18.19
CA LEU A 490 3.05 14.85 -19.32
C LEU A 490 2.94 16.32 -18.84
N ILE A 491 2.14 16.58 -17.81
CA ILE A 491 2.03 17.91 -17.19
C ILE A 491 3.39 18.36 -16.67
N THR A 492 4.10 17.48 -15.97
CA THR A 492 5.45 17.76 -15.43
C THR A 492 6.42 18.13 -16.54
N LEU A 493 6.45 17.34 -17.61
CA LEU A 493 7.34 17.58 -18.75
C LEU A 493 7.05 18.92 -19.46
N ILE A 494 5.77 19.16 -19.79
CA ILE A 494 5.35 20.40 -20.46
C ILE A 494 5.73 21.64 -19.65
N LEU A 495 5.52 21.60 -18.34
CA LEU A 495 5.75 22.76 -17.49
C LEU A 495 7.23 22.94 -17.13
N LEU A 496 8.06 21.89 -17.18
CA LEU A 496 9.52 21.99 -17.07
C LEU A 496 10.18 22.57 -18.32
N VAL A 497 9.65 22.26 -19.52
CA VAL A 497 10.23 22.72 -20.80
C VAL A 497 9.85 24.18 -21.09
N ARG A 498 8.69 24.67 -20.65
CA ARG A 498 8.23 26.06 -20.88
C ARG A 498 9.26 27.16 -20.59
N PRO A 499 9.98 27.18 -19.45
CA PRO A 499 11.01 28.19 -19.19
C PRO A 499 12.19 28.12 -20.14
N LEU A 500 12.57 26.92 -20.60
CA LEU A 500 13.69 26.69 -21.51
C LEU A 500 13.40 27.23 -22.91
N VAL A 501 12.16 27.10 -23.37
CA VAL A 501 11.71 27.66 -24.68
C VAL A 501 11.60 29.17 -24.62
N ALA A 502 11.10 29.74 -23.52
CA ALA A 502 11.02 31.21 -23.34
C ALA A 502 12.40 31.88 -23.27
N LEU A 503 13.43 31.19 -22.83
CA LEU A 503 14.81 31.69 -22.84
C LEU A 503 15.46 31.66 -24.23
N ARG A 504 14.98 30.79 -25.15
CA ARG A 504 15.46 30.71 -26.55
C ARG A 504 14.82 31.76 -27.49
N HIS A 505 13.68 32.34 -27.10
CA HIS A 505 13.04 33.44 -27.82
C HIS A 505 12.84 34.61 -26.87
N PRO A 506 13.89 35.41 -26.58
CA PRO A 506 13.71 36.67 -25.90
C PRO A 506 12.75 37.53 -26.73
N ALA A 507 11.68 38.05 -26.09
CA ALA A 507 10.77 38.96 -26.74
C ALA A 507 11.59 40.09 -27.40
N ALA A 508 11.33 40.38 -28.67
CA ALA A 508 11.99 41.46 -29.36
C ALA A 508 11.86 42.75 -28.52
N PRO A 509 12.95 43.55 -28.42
CA PRO A 509 12.89 44.77 -27.63
C PRO A 509 11.81 45.69 -28.16
N TYR A 510 10.96 46.15 -27.27
CA TYR A 510 9.89 47.11 -27.57
C TYR A 510 10.49 48.35 -28.22
N ALA A 511 10.31 48.54 -29.51
CA ALA A 511 10.71 49.74 -30.21
C ALA A 511 9.75 50.85 -29.77
N PRO A 512 10.24 51.98 -29.19
CA PRO A 512 9.36 53.10 -28.86
C PRO A 512 8.72 53.69 -30.12
N PRO A 513 7.48 54.21 -30.05
CA PRO A 513 6.83 54.84 -31.20
C PRO A 513 7.68 56.02 -31.69
N ARG A 514 8.03 56.01 -32.98
CA ARG A 514 8.64 57.18 -33.60
C ARG A 514 7.68 58.34 -33.50
N ARG A 515 8.17 59.49 -32.99
CA ARG A 515 7.48 60.76 -32.95
C ARG A 515 7.31 61.32 -34.35
#